data_3dc56dc351a2f7a66c80f9699c15c1ef
#
_entry.id   3dc56dc351a2f7a66c80f9699c15c1ef
#
_cell.length_a   1.000
_cell.length_b   1.000
_cell.length_c   1.000
_cell.angle_alpha   90.00
_cell.angle_beta   90.00
_cell.angle_gamma   90.00
#
_symmetry.space_group_name_H-M   'P 1'
#
loop_
_entity.id
_entity.type
_entity.pdbx_description
1 polymer ?
#
loop_
_entity_poly.entity_id
_entity_poly.type
_entity_poly.pdbx_seq_one_letter_code
_entity_poly.pdbx_strand_id
1 'polypeptide(L)'
;RDAIYKSRPVGPEAARFGGQRINDFIFMSEGNSNAYLIETSDGSILVNTGMGFEAEVHRRNFADFSTAPIKYIITTQGHVDHVGGVQHFRNAHPKAKYIAQSGNQEHQSYDARLQAFRSSRSAFAFADKFAELFAYYGEQGYTDFAPQDKPIPDITFDERYELTLGGIKIVLIAAAGAETNDSLVLWLPEQKICLTG
;
A
#
# COMPACT_ATOMS: atom_id res chain seq x y z
N ARG A 1 1.19 19.58 -26.17
CA ARG A 1 0.88 19.70 -24.72
C ARG A 1 -0.44 19.00 -24.39
N ASP A 2 -1.51 19.22 -25.15
CA ASP A 2 -2.84 18.65 -24.86
C ASP A 2 -2.91 17.11 -24.96
N ALA A 3 -2.09 16.48 -25.80
CA ALA A 3 -2.07 15.03 -25.96
C ALA A 3 -1.49 14.30 -24.72
N ILE A 4 -0.57 14.93 -23.99
CA ILE A 4 0.05 14.35 -22.79
C ILE A 4 -0.92 14.40 -21.60
N TYR A 5 -1.77 15.41 -21.53
CA TYR A 5 -2.76 15.54 -20.46
C TYR A 5 -4.02 14.68 -20.68
N LYS A 6 -4.34 14.32 -21.95
CA LYS A 6 -5.49 13.44 -22.27
C LYS A 6 -5.23 11.97 -21.99
N SER A 7 -3.97 11.55 -21.87
CA SER A 7 -3.59 10.14 -21.64
C SER A 7 -3.42 9.74 -20.18
N ARG A 8 -3.50 10.70 -19.25
CA ARG A 8 -3.49 10.41 -17.79
C ARG A 8 -4.78 10.93 -17.18
N PRO A 9 -5.59 10.07 -16.54
CA PRO A 9 -6.68 10.54 -15.72
C PRO A 9 -6.12 11.49 -14.66
N VAL A 10 -6.65 12.72 -14.60
CA VAL A 10 -6.30 13.67 -13.56
C VAL A 10 -7.13 13.31 -12.32
N GLY A 11 -6.51 12.71 -11.34
CA GLY A 11 -7.16 12.34 -10.09
C GLY A 11 -6.48 11.12 -9.44
N PRO A 12 -6.82 10.78 -8.22
CA PRO A 12 -6.30 9.57 -7.60
C PRO A 12 -6.71 8.36 -8.44
N GLU A 13 -5.73 7.64 -8.94
CA GLU A 13 -5.92 6.35 -9.60
C GLU A 13 -6.15 5.32 -8.50
N ALA A 14 -7.39 5.23 -8.03
CA ALA A 14 -7.72 4.25 -7.01
C ALA A 14 -7.74 2.83 -7.58
N ALA A 15 -7.53 1.85 -6.70
CA ALA A 15 -7.43 0.45 -7.06
C ALA A 15 -8.64 -0.04 -7.86
N ARG A 16 -8.35 -0.76 -8.94
CA ARG A 16 -9.34 -1.45 -9.76
C ARG A 16 -9.15 -2.96 -9.67
N PHE A 17 -10.22 -3.71 -9.92
CA PHE A 17 -10.12 -5.16 -10.00
C PHE A 17 -9.29 -5.57 -11.21
N GLY A 18 -8.40 -6.56 -11.02
CA GLY A 18 -7.46 -7.05 -12.01
C GLY A 18 -6.02 -6.79 -11.59
N GLY A 19 -5.44 -7.72 -10.83
CA GLY A 19 -4.02 -7.67 -10.46
C GLY A 19 -3.10 -8.00 -11.63
N GLN A 20 -1.83 -7.66 -11.51
CA GLN A 20 -0.80 -7.87 -12.51
C GLN A 20 0.32 -8.75 -11.97
N ARG A 21 0.77 -9.71 -12.79
CA ARG A 21 2.01 -10.45 -12.52
C ARG A 21 3.21 -9.65 -13.01
N ILE A 22 4.10 -9.26 -12.12
CA ILE A 22 5.35 -8.56 -12.48
C ILE A 22 6.42 -9.57 -12.89
N ASN A 23 6.55 -10.65 -12.11
CA ASN A 23 7.43 -11.78 -12.40
C ASN A 23 6.88 -13.06 -11.72
N ASP A 24 7.71 -14.10 -11.59
CA ASP A 24 7.26 -15.41 -11.09
C ASP A 24 6.81 -15.37 -9.61
N PHE A 25 7.19 -14.36 -8.83
CA PHE A 25 6.93 -14.29 -7.39
C PHE A 25 6.50 -12.89 -6.89
N ILE A 26 6.41 -11.88 -7.76
CA ILE A 26 5.93 -10.53 -7.43
C ILE A 26 4.67 -10.24 -8.23
N PHE A 27 3.63 -9.83 -7.55
CA PHE A 27 2.35 -9.39 -8.10
C PHE A 27 2.08 -7.96 -7.66
N MET A 28 1.40 -7.20 -8.50
CA MET A 28 1.03 -5.81 -8.26
C MET A 28 -0.47 -5.63 -8.37
N SER A 29 -1.01 -4.82 -7.51
CA SER A 29 -2.35 -4.26 -7.61
C SER A 29 -2.22 -2.75 -7.65
N GLU A 30 -2.56 -2.17 -8.80
CA GLU A 30 -2.55 -0.71 -8.97
C GLU A 30 -3.56 -0.06 -8.03
N GLY A 31 -3.24 1.13 -7.55
CA GLY A 31 -4.07 1.91 -6.66
C GLY A 31 -3.56 3.34 -6.53
N ASN A 32 -4.13 4.09 -5.61
CA ASN A 32 -3.65 5.44 -5.29
C ASN A 32 -2.17 5.40 -4.88
N SER A 33 -1.80 4.40 -4.07
CA SER A 33 -0.45 3.84 -4.04
C SER A 33 -0.53 2.37 -4.47
N ASN A 34 0.45 1.92 -5.26
CA ASN A 34 0.49 0.53 -5.68
C ASN A 34 0.78 -0.38 -4.48
N ALA A 35 0.04 -1.50 -4.40
CA ALA A 35 0.34 -2.58 -3.48
C ALA A 35 1.06 -3.71 -4.21
N TYR A 36 2.03 -4.34 -3.53
CA TYR A 36 2.76 -5.48 -4.09
C TYR A 36 2.70 -6.68 -3.15
N LEU A 37 2.52 -7.86 -3.71
CA LEU A 37 2.65 -9.12 -3.01
C LEU A 37 3.89 -9.85 -3.46
N ILE A 38 4.79 -10.15 -2.54
CA ILE A 38 6.00 -10.95 -2.77
C ILE A 38 5.72 -12.34 -2.20
N GLU A 39 5.59 -13.33 -3.06
CA GLU A 39 5.36 -14.71 -2.68
C GLU A 39 6.67 -15.42 -2.41
N THR A 40 6.72 -16.25 -1.37
CA THR A 40 7.87 -17.06 -0.99
C THR A 40 7.42 -18.46 -0.60
N SER A 41 8.35 -19.40 -0.42
CA SER A 41 8.01 -20.76 0.03
C SER A 41 7.39 -20.84 1.43
N ASP A 42 7.55 -19.81 2.28
CA ASP A 42 7.09 -19.79 3.67
C ASP A 42 5.91 -18.83 3.93
N GLY A 43 5.33 -18.30 2.86
CA GLY A 43 4.26 -17.31 2.90
C GLY A 43 4.58 -16.07 2.10
N SER A 44 3.81 -15.01 2.28
CA SER A 44 3.94 -13.81 1.46
C SER A 44 4.26 -12.56 2.29
N ILE A 45 4.84 -11.57 1.62
CA ILE A 45 5.07 -10.22 2.14
C ILE A 45 4.20 -9.26 1.32
N LEU A 46 3.40 -8.46 2.01
CA LEU A 46 2.61 -7.40 1.40
C LEU A 46 3.36 -6.07 1.56
N VAL A 47 3.54 -5.35 0.48
CA VAL A 47 4.15 -4.02 0.46
C VAL A 47 3.08 -3.01 0.08
N ASN A 48 2.80 -2.06 0.96
CA ASN A 48 1.68 -1.12 0.93
C ASN A 48 0.30 -1.79 0.93
N THR A 49 -0.73 -1.04 1.29
CA THR A 49 -2.07 -1.60 1.50
C THR A 49 -3.19 -0.76 0.87
N GLY A 50 -2.83 0.33 0.20
CA GLY A 50 -3.80 1.29 -0.32
C GLY A 50 -4.48 2.12 0.79
N MET A 51 -5.45 2.91 0.39
CA MET A 51 -6.42 3.50 1.31
C MET A 51 -7.37 2.42 1.86
N GLY A 52 -8.04 2.70 2.96
CA GLY A 52 -8.96 1.74 3.58
C GLY A 52 -9.96 1.15 2.57
N PHE A 53 -10.61 2.00 1.78
CA PHE A 53 -11.58 1.54 0.77
C PHE A 53 -10.96 0.75 -0.39
N GLU A 54 -9.64 0.81 -0.63
CA GLU A 54 -8.94 0.04 -1.64
C GLU A 54 -8.50 -1.35 -1.15
N ALA A 55 -8.39 -1.54 0.16
CA ALA A 55 -7.79 -2.71 0.76
C ALA A 55 -8.41 -4.04 0.30
N GLU A 56 -9.74 -4.10 0.20
CA GLU A 56 -10.45 -5.29 -0.28
C GLU A 56 -10.20 -5.55 -1.77
N VAL A 57 -10.05 -4.48 -2.57
CA VAL A 57 -9.72 -4.61 -3.99
C VAL A 57 -8.34 -5.21 -4.16
N HIS A 58 -7.33 -4.69 -3.43
CA HIS A 58 -5.99 -5.25 -3.40
C HIS A 58 -6.00 -6.72 -2.96
N ARG A 59 -6.76 -7.03 -1.89
CA ARG A 59 -6.87 -8.41 -1.39
C ARG A 59 -7.43 -9.37 -2.45
N ARG A 60 -8.50 -8.97 -3.16
CA ARG A 60 -9.09 -9.79 -4.24
C ARG A 60 -8.12 -9.95 -5.40
N ASN A 61 -7.46 -8.87 -5.83
CA ASN A 61 -6.48 -8.91 -6.89
C ASN A 61 -5.32 -9.87 -6.60
N PHE A 62 -4.86 -9.94 -5.34
CA PHE A 62 -3.81 -10.87 -4.94
C PHE A 62 -4.31 -12.31 -4.79
N ALA A 63 -5.58 -12.52 -4.43
CA ALA A 63 -6.15 -13.86 -4.31
C ALA A 63 -6.18 -14.63 -5.63
N ASP A 64 -6.14 -13.94 -6.76
CA ASP A 64 -6.04 -14.56 -8.09
C ASP A 64 -4.65 -15.17 -8.35
N PHE A 65 -3.64 -14.79 -7.60
CA PHE A 65 -2.25 -15.23 -7.78
C PHE A 65 -1.73 -16.10 -6.65
N SER A 66 -2.13 -15.83 -5.41
CA SER A 66 -1.61 -16.52 -4.24
C SER A 66 -2.65 -16.69 -3.14
N THR A 67 -2.65 -17.86 -2.53
CA THR A 67 -3.39 -18.17 -1.31
C THR A 67 -2.47 -18.29 -0.09
N ALA A 68 -1.19 -18.03 -0.26
CA ALA A 68 -0.21 -18.11 0.80
C ALA A 68 -0.49 -17.08 1.92
N PRO A 69 -0.31 -17.45 3.20
CA PRO A 69 -0.58 -16.51 4.28
C PRO A 69 0.43 -15.34 4.25
N ILE A 70 -0.07 -14.12 4.43
CA ILE A 70 0.79 -12.95 4.61
C ILE A 70 1.47 -13.06 5.98
N LYS A 71 2.80 -12.99 5.99
CA LYS A 71 3.66 -13.04 7.17
C LYS A 71 4.10 -11.65 7.63
N TYR A 72 4.36 -10.78 6.65
CA TYR A 72 4.78 -9.41 6.89
C TYR A 72 3.97 -8.46 6.04
N ILE A 73 3.62 -7.33 6.63
CA ILE A 73 3.09 -6.16 5.94
C ILE A 73 4.13 -5.06 6.12
N ILE A 74 4.55 -4.44 5.03
CA ILE A 74 5.57 -3.38 5.04
C ILE A 74 4.95 -2.17 4.34
N THR A 75 4.99 -1.00 4.96
CA THR A 75 4.56 0.23 4.28
C THR A 75 5.76 1.11 4.01
N THR A 76 5.83 1.64 2.79
CA THR A 76 6.98 2.43 2.35
C THR A 76 7.01 3.82 2.95
N GLN A 77 5.88 4.28 3.50
CA GLN A 77 5.73 5.54 4.22
C GLN A 77 4.40 5.58 5.01
N GLY A 78 4.18 6.62 5.81
CA GLY A 78 3.02 6.77 6.69
C GLY A 78 1.82 7.49 6.07
N HIS A 79 1.82 7.84 4.77
CA HIS A 79 0.66 8.43 4.11
C HIS A 79 -0.54 7.48 4.08
N VAL A 80 -1.73 8.07 4.06
CA VAL A 80 -3.02 7.36 4.16
C VAL A 80 -3.23 6.28 3.10
N ASP A 81 -2.70 6.48 1.90
CA ASP A 81 -2.79 5.57 0.77
C ASP A 81 -1.76 4.41 0.80
N HIS A 82 -0.83 4.42 1.77
CA HIS A 82 0.08 3.31 2.01
C HIS A 82 -0.35 2.46 3.21
N VAL A 83 -0.85 3.11 4.26
CA VAL A 83 -1.15 2.44 5.54
C VAL A 83 -2.62 2.06 5.73
N GLY A 84 -3.52 2.58 4.88
CA GLY A 84 -4.96 2.60 5.14
C GLY A 84 -5.62 1.24 5.26
N GLY A 85 -5.08 0.22 4.63
CA GLY A 85 -5.63 -1.13 4.64
C GLY A 85 -4.93 -2.11 5.58
N VAL A 86 -3.93 -1.71 6.37
CA VAL A 86 -3.13 -2.63 7.19
C VAL A 86 -4.02 -3.49 8.09
N GLN A 87 -4.99 -2.91 8.80
CA GLN A 87 -5.87 -3.67 9.69
C GLN A 87 -6.78 -4.64 8.92
N HIS A 88 -7.25 -4.24 7.73
CA HIS A 88 -8.04 -5.12 6.87
C HIS A 88 -7.26 -6.42 6.54
N PHE A 89 -6.00 -6.29 6.15
CA PHE A 89 -5.14 -7.45 5.89
C PHE A 89 -4.79 -8.22 7.16
N ARG A 90 -4.58 -7.55 8.30
CA ARG A 90 -4.33 -8.22 9.59
C ARG A 90 -5.54 -9.02 10.06
N ASN A 91 -6.76 -8.57 9.80
CA ASN A 91 -7.96 -9.33 10.14
C ASN A 91 -8.01 -10.68 9.38
N ALA A 92 -7.59 -10.70 8.11
CA ALA A 92 -7.48 -11.91 7.32
C ALA A 92 -6.23 -12.75 7.69
N HIS A 93 -5.16 -12.10 8.16
CA HIS A 93 -3.87 -12.71 8.49
C HIS A 93 -3.39 -12.28 9.89
N PRO A 94 -4.03 -12.76 10.98
CA PRO A 94 -3.81 -12.22 12.34
C PRO A 94 -2.40 -12.45 12.90
N LYS A 95 -1.59 -13.29 12.26
CA LYS A 95 -0.17 -13.50 12.62
C LYS A 95 0.79 -12.61 11.82
N ALA A 96 0.30 -11.84 10.86
CA ALA A 96 1.14 -10.94 10.08
C ALA A 96 1.74 -9.85 10.97
N LYS A 97 3.04 -9.60 10.82
CA LYS A 97 3.77 -8.54 11.50
C LYS A 97 3.83 -7.30 10.62
N TYR A 98 3.44 -6.16 11.15
CA TYR A 98 3.55 -4.89 10.46
C TYR A 98 4.90 -4.24 10.76
N ILE A 99 5.64 -3.90 9.71
CA ILE A 99 6.98 -3.29 9.75
C ILE A 99 6.92 -1.93 9.06
N ALA A 100 7.48 -0.91 9.70
CA ALA A 100 7.64 0.43 9.14
C ALA A 100 8.90 1.12 9.68
N GLN A 101 9.30 2.20 9.03
CA GLN A 101 10.36 3.08 9.55
C GLN A 101 9.89 3.76 10.85
N SER A 102 10.80 4.06 11.78
CA SER A 102 10.46 4.55 13.13
C SER A 102 9.66 5.86 13.14
N GLY A 103 9.82 6.73 12.14
CA GLY A 103 9.05 7.96 11.99
C GLY A 103 7.61 7.78 11.49
N ASN A 104 7.20 6.55 11.14
CA ASN A 104 5.91 6.30 10.50
C ASN A 104 4.71 6.79 11.31
N GLN A 105 4.67 6.53 12.62
CA GLN A 105 3.59 6.99 13.49
C GLN A 105 3.53 8.51 13.65
N GLU A 106 4.69 9.17 13.71
CA GLU A 106 4.72 10.63 13.76
C GLU A 106 4.20 11.22 12.46
N HIS A 107 4.55 10.63 11.31
CA HIS A 107 4.02 11.07 10.02
C HIS A 107 2.50 10.89 9.93
N GLN A 108 1.95 9.74 10.35
CA GLN A 108 0.49 9.52 10.41
C GLN A 108 -0.19 10.55 11.33
N SER A 109 0.42 10.87 12.47
CA SER A 109 -0.09 11.86 13.41
C SER A 109 -0.07 13.27 12.83
N TYR A 110 0.99 13.62 12.11
CA TYR A 110 1.12 14.89 11.40
C TYR A 110 0.03 15.04 10.33
N ASP A 111 -0.18 14.03 9.50
CA ASP A 111 -1.23 14.02 8.47
C ASP A 111 -2.63 14.14 9.08
N ALA A 112 -2.88 13.46 10.19
CA ALA A 112 -4.16 13.54 10.89
C ALA A 112 -4.44 14.97 11.41
N ARG A 113 -3.44 15.69 11.88
CA ARG A 113 -3.57 17.10 12.32
C ARG A 113 -3.94 18.02 11.16
N LEU A 114 -3.47 17.72 9.95
CA LEU A 114 -3.72 18.54 8.75
C LEU A 114 -4.96 18.12 7.95
N GLN A 115 -5.58 17.00 8.27
CA GLN A 115 -6.66 16.41 7.48
C GLN A 115 -7.82 17.38 7.23
N ALA A 116 -8.33 18.07 8.26
CA ALA A 116 -9.44 19.01 8.12
C ALA A 116 -9.09 20.15 7.16
N PHE A 117 -7.89 20.69 7.25
CA PHE A 117 -7.42 21.76 6.38
C PHE A 117 -7.26 21.28 4.93
N ARG A 118 -6.64 20.11 4.71
CA ARG A 118 -6.48 19.52 3.38
C ARG A 118 -7.83 19.21 2.73
N SER A 119 -8.76 18.60 3.48
CA SER A 119 -10.11 18.28 2.99
C SER A 119 -10.87 19.54 2.58
N SER A 120 -10.83 20.62 3.37
CA SER A 120 -11.51 21.87 3.04
C SER A 120 -10.96 22.54 1.76
N ARG A 121 -9.68 22.31 1.46
CA ARG A 121 -9.02 22.90 0.28
C ARG A 121 -9.14 22.10 -1.00
N SER A 122 -9.24 20.79 -0.92
CA SER A 122 -9.07 19.92 -2.09
C SER A 122 -10.17 18.89 -2.31
N ALA A 123 -11.01 18.58 -1.31
CA ALA A 123 -12.03 17.55 -1.45
C ALA A 123 -12.97 17.80 -2.64
N PHE A 124 -13.33 19.05 -2.92
CA PHE A 124 -14.17 19.40 -4.05
C PHE A 124 -13.59 19.00 -5.40
N ALA A 125 -12.24 19.02 -5.53
CA ALA A 125 -11.56 18.68 -6.77
C ALA A 125 -11.60 17.18 -7.10
N PHE A 126 -11.89 16.35 -6.10
CA PHE A 126 -11.91 14.89 -6.23
C PHE A 126 -13.31 14.28 -6.09
N ALA A 127 -14.32 15.09 -5.76
CA ALA A 127 -15.67 14.61 -5.46
C ALA A 127 -16.26 13.74 -6.59
N ASP A 128 -16.15 14.21 -7.84
CA ASP A 128 -16.69 13.49 -9.00
C ASP A 128 -15.94 12.19 -9.23
N LYS A 129 -14.60 12.18 -9.03
CA LYS A 129 -13.76 10.98 -9.18
C LYS A 129 -14.08 9.93 -8.13
N PHE A 130 -14.31 10.33 -6.89
CA PHE A 130 -14.76 9.40 -5.85
C PHE A 130 -16.15 8.85 -6.13
N ALA A 131 -17.08 9.69 -6.65
CA ALA A 131 -18.40 9.23 -7.03
C ALA A 131 -18.35 8.18 -8.15
N GLU A 132 -17.57 8.42 -9.21
CA GLU A 132 -17.31 7.46 -10.29
C GLU A 132 -16.70 6.14 -9.77
N LEU A 133 -15.72 6.25 -8.86
CA LEU A 133 -15.04 5.11 -8.27
C LEU A 133 -15.98 4.25 -7.42
N PHE A 134 -16.76 4.87 -6.52
CA PHE A 134 -17.69 4.13 -5.67
C PHE A 134 -18.85 3.52 -6.46
N ALA A 135 -19.28 4.17 -7.56
CA ALA A 135 -20.21 3.56 -8.50
C ALA A 135 -19.62 2.30 -9.14
N TYR A 136 -18.38 2.39 -9.65
CA TYR A 136 -17.65 1.23 -10.18
C TYR A 136 -17.51 0.09 -9.17
N TYR A 137 -17.15 0.41 -7.90
CA TYR A 137 -17.06 -0.62 -6.86
C TYR A 137 -18.42 -1.28 -6.57
N GLY A 138 -19.50 -0.49 -6.57
CA GLY A 138 -20.87 -0.99 -6.41
C GLY A 138 -21.25 -1.97 -7.53
N GLU A 139 -20.91 -1.66 -8.79
CA GLU A 139 -21.13 -2.56 -9.94
C GLU A 139 -20.35 -3.89 -9.81
N GLN A 140 -19.21 -3.87 -9.12
CA GLN A 140 -18.40 -5.06 -8.83
C GLN A 140 -18.83 -5.78 -7.53
N GLY A 141 -19.95 -5.38 -6.93
CA GLY A 141 -20.47 -5.95 -5.68
C GLY A 141 -19.62 -5.62 -4.44
N TYR A 142 -18.85 -4.53 -4.49
CA TYR A 142 -18.07 -4.04 -3.36
C TYR A 142 -18.71 -2.76 -2.80
N THR A 143 -19.42 -2.90 -1.68
CA THR A 143 -20.18 -1.81 -1.05
C THR A 143 -19.87 -1.63 0.44
N ASP A 144 -19.22 -2.62 1.07
CA ASP A 144 -18.81 -2.56 2.48
C ASP A 144 -17.32 -2.20 2.55
N PHE A 145 -17.04 -0.90 2.56
CA PHE A 145 -15.67 -0.38 2.50
C PHE A 145 -14.98 -0.49 3.86
N ALA A 146 -13.75 -1.04 3.85
CA ALA A 146 -12.92 -1.03 5.04
C ALA A 146 -12.63 0.43 5.46
N PRO A 147 -12.69 0.73 6.77
CA PRO A 147 -12.35 2.06 7.27
C PRO A 147 -10.86 2.36 7.03
N GLN A 148 -10.54 3.66 6.95
CA GLN A 148 -9.17 4.13 6.92
C GLN A 148 -8.47 3.77 8.24
N ASP A 149 -7.37 3.03 8.17
CA ASP A 149 -6.60 2.62 9.35
C ASP A 149 -5.55 3.67 9.75
N LYS A 150 -5.13 3.60 11.00
CA LYS A 150 -3.97 4.29 11.58
C LYS A 150 -3.14 3.26 12.33
N PRO A 151 -2.46 2.36 11.63
CA PRO A 151 -1.86 1.21 12.24
C PRO A 151 -0.61 1.57 13.05
N ILE A 152 -0.41 0.79 14.12
CA ILE A 152 0.82 0.84 14.91
C ILE A 152 1.72 -0.30 14.44
N PRO A 153 2.98 -0.02 14.02
CA PRO A 153 3.92 -1.06 13.63
C PRO A 153 4.26 -2.00 14.79
N ASP A 154 4.35 -3.30 14.51
CA ASP A 154 4.89 -4.29 15.45
C ASP A 154 6.43 -4.21 15.50
N ILE A 155 7.06 -3.82 14.41
CA ILE A 155 8.50 -3.71 14.26
C ILE A 155 8.81 -2.37 13.59
N THR A 156 9.71 -1.61 14.22
CA THR A 156 10.24 -0.37 13.65
C THR A 156 11.76 -0.44 13.53
N PHE A 157 12.31 0.37 12.63
CA PHE A 157 13.76 0.51 12.44
C PHE A 157 14.12 1.94 12.04
N ASP A 158 15.35 2.37 12.31
CA ASP A 158 15.79 3.72 12.02
C ASP A 158 16.42 3.84 10.63
N GLU A 159 17.50 3.13 10.36
CA GLU A 159 18.25 3.27 9.10
C GLU A 159 18.09 2.06 8.17
N ARG A 160 18.16 0.85 8.75
CA ARG A 160 18.20 -0.40 7.99
C ARG A 160 17.61 -1.55 8.78
N TYR A 161 16.85 -2.39 8.09
CA TYR A 161 16.33 -3.64 8.65
C TYR A 161 16.46 -4.76 7.61
N GLU A 162 16.86 -5.94 8.03
CA GLU A 162 16.98 -7.11 7.15
C GLU A 162 16.10 -8.24 7.66
N LEU A 163 15.43 -8.91 6.77
CA LEU A 163 14.71 -10.14 7.04
C LEU A 163 14.88 -11.13 5.89
N THR A 164 14.64 -12.39 6.18
CA THR A 164 14.59 -13.45 5.16
C THR A 164 13.29 -14.23 5.38
N LEU A 165 12.56 -14.48 4.30
CA LEU A 165 11.36 -15.31 4.30
C LEU A 165 11.42 -16.25 3.10
N GLY A 166 11.25 -17.56 3.33
CA GLY A 166 11.24 -18.57 2.28
C GLY A 166 12.43 -18.50 1.33
N GLY A 167 13.62 -18.20 1.86
CA GLY A 167 14.86 -18.06 1.08
C GLY A 167 15.04 -16.70 0.37
N ILE A 168 14.05 -15.82 0.40
CA ILE A 168 14.19 -14.46 -0.19
C ILE A 168 14.71 -13.51 0.89
N LYS A 169 15.86 -12.90 0.65
CA LYS A 169 16.42 -11.83 1.49
C LYS A 169 15.80 -10.49 1.10
N ILE A 170 15.32 -9.77 2.09
CA ILE A 170 14.74 -8.43 1.96
C ILE A 170 15.53 -7.47 2.84
N VAL A 171 15.86 -6.32 2.28
CA VAL A 171 16.56 -5.25 2.96
C VAL A 171 15.69 -3.99 2.88
N LEU A 172 15.25 -3.50 4.03
CA LEU A 172 14.56 -2.22 4.14
C LEU A 172 15.61 -1.15 4.46
N ILE A 173 15.58 -0.07 3.70
CA ILE A 173 16.55 1.03 3.81
C ILE A 173 15.75 2.32 3.99
N ALA A 174 15.98 3.05 5.07
CA ALA A 174 15.36 4.36 5.27
C ALA A 174 15.83 5.33 4.19
N ALA A 175 14.89 6.08 3.64
CA ALA A 175 15.10 7.06 2.57
C ALA A 175 14.52 8.42 3.00
N ALA A 176 14.90 8.88 4.19
CA ALA A 176 14.38 10.12 4.77
C ALA A 176 14.57 11.30 3.83
N GLY A 177 13.50 12.07 3.59
CA GLY A 177 13.48 13.19 2.67
C GLY A 177 13.26 12.83 1.20
N ALA A 178 12.96 11.56 0.87
CA ALA A 178 12.49 11.20 -0.46
C ALA A 178 11.11 11.84 -0.72
N GLU A 179 10.02 11.22 -0.31
CA GLU A 179 8.71 11.89 -0.27
C GLU A 179 8.38 12.35 1.14
N THR A 180 8.65 11.50 2.14
CA THR A 180 8.45 11.78 3.56
C THR A 180 9.71 11.47 4.35
N ASN A 181 9.75 11.91 5.62
CA ASN A 181 10.88 11.61 6.50
C ASN A 181 10.92 10.14 6.94
N ASP A 182 9.80 9.43 6.88
CA ASP A 182 9.67 8.01 7.18
C ASP A 182 9.67 7.12 5.93
N SER A 183 10.00 7.68 4.76
CA SER A 183 10.12 6.92 3.53
C SER A 183 11.16 5.81 3.66
N LEU A 184 10.87 4.66 3.06
CA LEU A 184 11.81 3.54 2.95
C LEU A 184 11.78 2.94 1.54
N VAL A 185 12.87 2.29 1.20
CA VAL A 185 13.05 1.48 0.00
C VAL A 185 13.17 0.02 0.42
N LEU A 186 12.48 -0.86 -0.30
CA LEU A 186 12.59 -2.30 -0.15
C LEU A 186 13.49 -2.85 -1.27
N TRP A 187 14.59 -3.46 -0.89
CA TRP A 187 15.58 -4.01 -1.79
C TRP A 187 15.69 -5.54 -1.67
N LEU A 188 15.59 -6.22 -2.80
CA LEU A 188 15.81 -7.67 -2.94
C LEU A 188 17.18 -7.88 -3.61
N PRO A 189 18.25 -8.04 -2.83
CA PRO A 189 19.63 -7.97 -3.35
C PRO A 189 19.96 -9.08 -4.36
N GLU A 190 19.50 -10.30 -4.12
CA GLU A 190 19.78 -11.45 -4.98
C GLU A 190 19.03 -11.36 -6.32
N GLN A 191 17.82 -10.82 -6.31
CA GLN A 191 16.98 -10.63 -7.48
C GLN A 191 17.26 -9.29 -8.19
N LYS A 192 18.01 -8.38 -7.57
CA LYS A 192 18.30 -7.01 -8.04
C LYS A 192 17.03 -6.19 -8.31
N ILE A 193 16.04 -6.33 -7.43
CA ILE A 193 14.73 -5.63 -7.52
C ILE A 193 14.63 -4.64 -6.38
N CYS A 194 14.16 -3.43 -6.72
CA CYS A 194 13.92 -2.35 -5.78
C CYS A 194 12.46 -1.90 -5.89
N LEU A 195 11.77 -1.85 -4.75
CA LEU A 195 10.43 -1.25 -4.63
C LEU A 195 10.59 0.05 -3.83
N THR A 196 10.16 1.16 -4.42
CA THR A 196 10.40 2.51 -3.88
C THR A 196 9.15 3.17 -3.29
N GLY A 197 7.99 2.52 -3.40
CA GLY A 197 6.70 3.06 -2.98
C GLY A 197 5.89 3.65 -4.08
#